data_d05745d657a8de1ca4006b2e69e3261a
#
_entry.id   d05745d657a8de1ca4006b2e69e3261a
#
_cell.length_a   1.000
_cell.length_b   1.000
_cell.length_c   1.000
_cell.angle_alpha   90.00
_cell.angle_beta   90.00
_cell.angle_gamma   90.00
#
_symmetry.space_group_name_H-M   'P 1'
#
loop_
_entity.id
_entity.type
_entity.pdbx_description
1 polymer ?
#
loop_
_entity_poly.entity_id
_entity_poly.type
_entity_poly.pdbx_seq_one_letter_code
_entity_poly.pdbx_strand_id
1 'polypeptide(L)' 'MKKLETLYTVAETAKILNVSEKTVRRLIDDELLRAIRFRRGGGRRGPVRVAPPDLDDFIRDHRGR' A
#
# COMPACT_ATOMS: atom_id res chain seq x y z
N MET A 1 -19.73 1.13 17.09
CA MET A 1 -18.37 0.68 16.95
C MET A 1 -17.90 0.60 15.52
N LYS A 2 -16.76 1.10 15.28
CA LYS A 2 -16.28 1.17 13.93
C LYS A 2 -15.59 -0.12 13.53
N LYS A 3 -15.87 -0.56 12.36
CA LYS A 3 -15.25 -1.77 11.88
C LYS A 3 -13.88 -1.47 11.31
N LEU A 4 -12.91 -2.26 11.69
CA LEU A 4 -11.57 -2.09 11.18
C LEU A 4 -11.49 -2.69 9.79
N GLU A 5 -10.88 -1.95 8.89
CA GLU A 5 -10.69 -2.45 7.55
C GLU A 5 -9.49 -3.36 7.49
N THR A 6 -9.57 -4.32 6.61
CA THR A 6 -8.44 -5.19 6.36
C THR A 6 -7.40 -4.44 5.58
N LEU A 7 -6.18 -4.48 6.05
CA LEU A 7 -5.08 -3.85 5.34
C LEU A 7 -4.44 -4.86 4.42
N TYR A 8 -4.02 -4.40 3.27
CA TYR A 8 -3.39 -5.27 2.30
C TYR A 8 -1.88 -5.29 2.50
N THR A 9 -1.29 -6.46 2.32
CA THR A 9 0.17 -6.56 2.31
C THR A 9 0.67 -6.07 0.97
N VAL A 10 2.00 -5.92 0.87
CA VAL A 10 2.62 -5.56 -0.41
C VAL A 10 2.30 -6.63 -1.45
N ALA A 11 2.36 -7.89 -1.06
CA ALA A 11 2.07 -8.99 -1.99
C ALA A 11 0.64 -8.92 -2.48
N GLU A 12 -0.30 -8.67 -1.58
CA GLU A 12 -1.70 -8.58 -1.97
C GLU A 12 -1.94 -7.39 -2.86
N THR A 13 -1.32 -6.26 -2.52
CA THR A 13 -1.45 -5.06 -3.34
C THR A 13 -0.91 -5.30 -4.74
N ALA A 14 0.21 -5.99 -4.83
CA ALA A 14 0.80 -6.29 -6.12
C ALA A 14 -0.14 -7.12 -6.98
N LYS A 15 -0.82 -8.07 -6.36
CA LYS A 15 -1.78 -8.87 -7.09
C LYS A 15 -2.96 -8.06 -7.57
N ILE A 16 -3.46 -7.19 -6.72
CA ILE A 16 -4.60 -6.37 -7.08
C ILE A 16 -4.25 -5.46 -8.24
N LEU A 17 -3.05 -4.89 -8.22
CA LEU A 17 -2.62 -3.99 -9.27
C LEU A 17 -2.02 -4.74 -10.45
N ASN A 18 -1.79 -6.02 -10.29
CA ASN A 18 -1.20 -6.84 -11.35
C ASN A 18 0.19 -6.38 -11.72
N VAL A 19 0.99 -6.10 -10.71
CA VAL A 19 2.38 -5.69 -10.90
C VAL A 19 3.24 -6.46 -9.92
N SER A 20 4.54 -6.29 -10.00
CA SER A 20 5.44 -6.98 -9.09
C SER A 20 5.45 -6.28 -7.74
N GLU A 21 5.88 -7.01 -6.71
CA GLU A 21 6.03 -6.41 -5.40
C GLU A 21 7.07 -5.30 -5.41
N LYS A 22 8.08 -5.47 -6.22
CA LYS A 22 9.11 -4.46 -6.34
C LYS A 22 8.51 -3.15 -6.84
N THR A 23 7.61 -3.26 -7.80
CA THR A 23 6.92 -2.08 -8.32
C THR A 23 6.09 -1.42 -7.23
N VAL A 24 5.39 -2.22 -6.42
CA VAL A 24 4.60 -1.66 -5.34
C VAL A 24 5.49 -0.91 -4.36
N ARG A 25 6.62 -1.51 -4.00
CA ARG A 25 7.53 -0.85 -3.06
C ARG A 25 8.04 0.46 -3.63
N ARG A 26 8.30 0.48 -4.92
CA ARG A 26 8.77 1.69 -5.56
C ARG A 26 7.68 2.77 -5.53
N LEU A 27 6.44 2.38 -5.79
CA LEU A 27 5.34 3.35 -5.74
C LEU A 27 5.21 3.94 -4.35
N ILE A 28 5.41 3.12 -3.32
CA ILE A 28 5.33 3.60 -1.96
C ILE A 28 6.50 4.51 -1.65
N ASP A 29 7.69 4.14 -2.07
CA ASP A 29 8.87 4.95 -1.82
C ASP A 29 8.80 6.30 -2.51
N ASP A 30 8.20 6.33 -3.68
CA ASP A 30 8.03 7.57 -4.43
C ASP A 30 6.82 8.36 -3.97
N GLU A 31 6.13 7.84 -2.97
CA GLU A 31 4.97 8.51 -2.39
C GLU A 31 3.82 8.67 -3.38
N LEU A 32 3.79 7.79 -4.37
CA LEU A 32 2.68 7.76 -5.29
C LEU A 32 1.55 6.91 -4.73
N LEU A 33 1.89 5.96 -3.88
CA LEU A 33 0.91 5.11 -3.22
C LEU A 33 1.13 5.23 -1.73
N ARG A 34 0.10 5.63 -1.01
CA ARG A 34 0.20 5.77 0.42
C ARG A 34 0.19 4.41 1.09
N ALA A 35 0.97 4.30 2.13
CA ALA A 35 1.08 3.06 2.87
C ALA A 35 1.36 3.35 4.32
N ILE A 36 0.99 2.40 5.16
CA ILE A 36 1.24 2.48 6.59
C ILE A 36 2.48 1.67 6.89
N ARG A 37 3.45 2.29 7.52
CA ARG A 37 4.65 1.59 7.93
C ARG A 37 4.60 1.39 9.42
N PHE A 38 4.72 0.16 9.82
CA PHE A 38 4.73 -0.16 11.24
C PHE A 38 6.18 -0.21 11.70
N ARG A 39 6.49 0.58 12.69
CA ARG A 39 7.83 0.59 13.23
C ARG A 39 7.91 -0.32 14.40
N ARG A 40 9.00 -1.01 14.49
CA ARG A 40 9.20 -1.90 15.60
C ARG A 40 10.56 -1.64 16.19
N GLY A 41 10.56 -1.35 17.49
CA GLY A 41 11.80 -1.24 18.22
C GLY A 41 12.78 -0.27 17.62
N GLY A 42 12.32 0.80 17.06
CA GLY A 42 13.20 1.80 16.55
C GLY A 42 13.81 1.47 15.20
N GLY A 43 13.47 0.35 14.62
CA GLY A 43 13.98 0.01 13.32
C GLY A 43 13.35 0.89 12.25
N ARG A 44 14.08 1.07 11.17
CA ARG A 44 13.58 1.84 10.07
C ARG A 44 12.64 1.07 9.21
N ARG A 45 12.82 -0.23 9.18
CA ARG A 45 11.98 -1.06 8.37
C ARG A 45 11.01 -1.78 9.23
N GLY A 46 9.84 -1.90 8.78
CA GLY A 46 8.83 -2.65 9.46
C GLY A 46 7.85 -3.12 8.44
N PRO A 47 6.87 -3.89 8.85
CA PRO A 47 5.84 -4.32 7.93
C PRO A 47 5.15 -3.12 7.30
N VAL A 48 4.81 -3.26 6.04
CA VAL A 48 4.12 -2.21 5.31
C VAL A 48 2.75 -2.74 4.90
N ARG A 49 1.75 -1.91 5.06
CA ARG A 49 0.39 -2.29 4.69
C ARG A 49 -0.27 -1.14 3.95
N VAL A 50 -1.17 -1.49 3.06
CA VAL A 50 -1.88 -0.50 2.27
C VAL A 50 -3.35 -0.56 2.65
N ALA A 51 -3.91 0.57 3.01
CA ALA A 51 -5.32 0.63 3.38
C ALA A 51 -6.18 0.68 2.12
N PRO A 52 -7.34 0.02 2.14
CA PRO A 52 -8.20 0.01 0.96
C PRO A 52 -8.53 1.39 0.41
N PRO A 53 -8.85 2.40 1.22
CA PRO A 53 -9.12 3.71 0.65
C PRO A 53 -7.94 4.31 -0.10
N ASP A 54 -6.74 4.07 0.41
CA ASP A 54 -5.54 4.58 -0.24
C ASP A 54 -5.33 3.90 -1.58
N LEU A 55 -5.60 2.61 -1.63
CA LEU A 55 -5.46 1.87 -2.86
C LEU A 55 -6.50 2.32 -3.88
N ASP A 56 -7.73 2.55 -3.41
CA ASP A 56 -8.79 3.05 -4.29
C ASP A 56 -8.41 4.39 -4.88
N ASP A 57 -7.87 5.27 -4.06
CA ASP A 57 -7.46 6.59 -4.53
C ASP A 57 -6.38 6.47 -5.59
N PHE A 58 -5.42 5.58 -5.35
CA PHE A 58 -4.35 5.38 -6.32
C PHE A 58 -4.92 4.90 -7.64
N ILE A 59 -5.80 3.93 -7.60
CA ILE A 59 -6.39 3.38 -8.82
C ILE A 59 -7.19 4.45 -9.54
N ARG A 60 -7.97 5.22 -8.80
CA ARG A 60 -8.77 6.26 -9.41
C ARG A 60 -7.91 7.30 -10.09
N ASP A 61 -6.82 7.68 -9.44
CA ASP A 61 -5.93 8.71 -10.00
C ASP A 61 -5.22 8.23 -11.25
N HIS A 62 -5.04 6.92 -11.38
CA HIS A 62 -4.27 6.39 -12.49
C HIS A 62 -5.11 5.72 -13.55
N ARG A 63 -6.42 5.68 -13.37
CA ARG A 63 -7.29 5.18 -14.40
C ARG A 63 -7.62 6.30 -15.36
N GLY A 64 -8.17 5.96 -16.46
CA GLY A 64 -8.67 6.96 -17.33
C GLY A 64 -7.59 7.78 -18.01
N ARG A 65 -6.39 7.26 -18.01
CA ARG A 65 -5.33 7.97 -18.69
C ARG A 65 -5.00 7.34 -19.99
#